data_6a138a991673f6bbe4e86ea31aefd5b1
#
_entry.id   6a138a991673f6bbe4e86ea31aefd5b1
#
_cell.length_a   1.000
_cell.length_b   1.000
_cell.length_c   1.000
_cell.angle_alpha   90.00
_cell.angle_beta   90.00
_cell.angle_gamma   90.00
#
_symmetry.space_group_name_H-M   'P 1'
#
loop_
_entity.id
_entity.type
_entity.pdbx_description
1 polymer ?
#
loop_
_entity_poly.entity_id
_entity_poly.type
_entity_poly.pdbx_seq_one_letter_code
_entity_poly.pdbx_strand_id
1 'polypeptide(L)'
;VTVQEVDHAAADLADTCEIARAVAGARHQQGLEAVVVRLECIAHLLEVPEVCAVILHAVIETLAIKTMQACETAMREGLLWDMVGRAEHSDPREATIHALCQRYSVDEAHAERVERSALTMFDAVAAAWKLDETHRTWLHFAARVHELGLAIAHSQHHQHAAYILANSDLAGFTRLEQQVLAVVVRGHRRGIPIKELKSIPARAATAAQRLTVLLRLAALLHRSRVDERVPKLAIEGDEDSLRLSLPERWLQSHPLTETDLAQEKEHLAAIDFKLVVRTI
;
A
#
# COMPACT_ATOMS: atom_id res chain seq x y z
N VAL A 1 32.02 37.90 -13.53
CA VAL A 1 31.18 37.53 -12.42
C VAL A 1 31.27 38.62 -11.37
N THR A 2 30.21 39.30 -11.07
CA THR A 2 30.21 40.38 -10.08
C THR A 2 30.01 39.84 -8.67
N VAL A 3 30.49 40.57 -7.65
CA VAL A 3 30.38 40.16 -6.25
C VAL A 3 28.89 39.91 -5.84
N GLN A 4 27.94 40.58 -6.48
CA GLN A 4 26.50 40.38 -6.28
C GLN A 4 25.96 39.04 -6.80
N GLU A 5 26.55 38.49 -7.87
CA GLU A 5 26.18 37.16 -8.39
C GLU A 5 26.69 36.04 -7.49
N VAL A 6 27.84 36.25 -6.84
CA VAL A 6 28.41 35.33 -5.87
C VAL A 6 27.59 35.29 -4.57
N ASP A 7 27.11 36.43 -4.10
CA ASP A 7 26.28 36.55 -2.88
C ASP A 7 24.89 35.91 -3.07
N HIS A 8 24.29 36.00 -4.28
CA HIS A 8 23.03 35.35 -4.59
C HIS A 8 23.22 33.82 -4.67
N ALA A 9 24.29 33.36 -5.32
CA ALA A 9 24.63 31.94 -5.36
C ALA A 9 24.94 31.36 -3.97
N ALA A 10 25.50 32.16 -3.05
CA ALA A 10 25.79 31.74 -1.69
C ALA A 10 24.53 31.58 -0.82
N ALA A 11 23.48 32.40 -1.05
CA ALA A 11 22.19 32.27 -0.36
C ALA A 11 21.44 30.99 -0.81
N ASP A 12 21.39 30.73 -2.12
CA ASP A 12 20.80 29.48 -2.67
C ASP A 12 21.56 28.21 -2.22
N LEU A 13 22.88 28.34 -1.99
CA LEU A 13 23.73 27.29 -1.44
C LEU A 13 23.41 26.93 0.01
N ALA A 14 23.00 27.89 0.83
CA ALA A 14 22.62 27.64 2.22
C ALA A 14 21.36 26.77 2.30
N ASP A 15 20.34 27.08 1.49
CA ASP A 15 19.11 26.28 1.42
C ASP A 15 19.37 24.88 0.85
N THR A 16 20.27 24.76 -0.13
CA THR A 16 20.64 23.45 -0.71
C THR A 16 21.43 22.59 0.27
N CYS A 17 22.28 23.19 1.10
CA CYS A 17 22.96 22.51 2.20
C CYS A 17 22.00 22.04 3.30
N GLU A 18 20.92 22.78 3.57
CA GLU A 18 19.87 22.33 4.49
C GLU A 18 19.07 21.15 3.94
N ILE A 19 18.73 21.18 2.66
CA ILE A 19 18.07 20.05 1.99
C ILE A 19 18.99 18.81 1.99
N ALA A 20 20.28 18.96 1.70
CA ALA A 20 21.24 17.86 1.76
C ALA A 20 21.41 17.28 3.17
N ARG A 21 21.40 18.14 4.21
CA ARG A 21 21.43 17.70 5.63
C ARG A 21 20.15 16.99 6.04
N ALA A 22 18.97 17.47 5.59
CA ALA A 22 17.69 16.82 5.86
C ALA A 22 17.63 15.40 5.22
N VAL A 23 18.14 15.26 3.99
CA VAL A 23 18.24 13.97 3.30
C VAL A 23 19.25 13.04 3.98
N ALA A 24 20.38 13.57 4.47
CA ALA A 24 21.38 12.78 5.20
C ALA A 24 20.84 12.32 6.57
N GLY A 25 20.13 13.16 7.29
CA GLY A 25 19.50 12.82 8.57
C GLY A 25 18.48 11.70 8.48
N ALA A 26 17.66 11.70 7.42
CA ALA A 26 16.67 10.65 7.16
C ALA A 26 17.30 9.29 6.81
N ARG A 27 18.53 9.26 6.27
CA ARG A 27 19.23 8.05 5.82
C ARG A 27 20.10 7.37 6.86
N HIS A 28 20.57 8.10 7.86
CA HIS A 28 21.36 7.51 8.95
C HIS A 28 20.56 6.48 9.75
N GLN A 29 19.24 6.51 9.67
CA GLN A 29 18.35 5.52 10.29
C GLN A 29 18.07 4.26 9.46
N GLN A 30 18.46 4.21 8.18
CA GLN A 30 18.04 3.14 7.27
C GLN A 30 19.16 2.26 6.66
N GLY A 31 20.44 2.48 6.98
CA GLY A 31 21.53 1.55 6.64
C GLY A 31 21.75 1.26 5.14
N LEU A 32 21.60 2.24 4.26
CA LEU A 32 21.72 2.07 2.80
C LEU A 32 23.16 2.26 2.32
N GLU A 33 23.78 1.18 1.86
CA GLU A 33 25.18 1.11 1.42
C GLU A 33 25.49 1.67 0.02
N ALA A 34 24.57 2.07 -0.79
CA ALA A 34 24.87 2.67 -2.10
C ALA A 34 23.79 3.66 -2.55
N VAL A 35 24.15 4.94 -2.59
CA VAL A 35 23.31 5.98 -3.15
C VAL A 35 23.86 6.38 -4.52
N VAL A 36 23.19 5.98 -5.58
CA VAL A 36 23.38 6.57 -6.91
C VAL A 36 22.62 7.91 -6.91
N VAL A 37 23.30 9.01 -6.67
CA VAL A 37 22.71 10.35 -6.77
C VAL A 37 22.72 10.74 -8.24
N ARG A 38 21.56 10.84 -8.86
CA ARG A 38 21.42 11.36 -10.21
C ARG A 38 21.46 12.88 -10.18
N LEU A 39 22.59 13.44 -10.57
CA LEU A 39 22.84 14.88 -10.57
C LEU A 39 22.35 15.59 -11.84
N GLU A 40 21.95 14.87 -12.87
CA GLU A 40 21.48 15.45 -14.14
C GLU A 40 20.26 16.37 -14.00
N CYS A 41 19.37 16.10 -13.03
CA CYS A 41 18.21 16.98 -12.78
C CYS A 41 18.60 18.35 -12.21
N ILE A 42 19.72 18.43 -11.50
CA ILE A 42 20.22 19.69 -10.92
C ILE A 42 21.02 20.48 -11.95
N ALA A 43 21.77 19.80 -12.80
CA ALA A 43 22.55 20.45 -13.87
C ALA A 43 21.67 21.18 -14.90
N HIS A 44 20.49 20.65 -15.19
CA HIS A 44 19.52 21.29 -16.12
C HIS A 44 18.79 22.49 -15.53
N LEU A 45 18.74 22.61 -14.20
CA LEU A 45 18.08 23.72 -13.50
C LEU A 45 19.04 24.93 -13.28
N LEU A 46 20.34 24.68 -13.32
CA LEU A 46 21.34 25.67 -12.90
C LEU A 46 22.37 25.94 -14.00
N GLU A 47 22.15 26.09 -15.21
CA GLU A 47 23.04 26.47 -16.33
C GLU A 47 24.50 26.93 -15.99
N VAL A 48 24.99 26.68 -14.76
CA VAL A 48 26.27 27.12 -14.22
C VAL A 48 27.06 25.93 -13.67
N PRO A 49 28.11 25.45 -14.40
CA PRO A 49 28.91 24.30 -14.03
C PRO A 49 29.57 24.39 -12.63
N GLU A 50 29.97 25.60 -12.23
CA GLU A 50 30.63 25.84 -10.93
C GLU A 50 29.70 25.58 -9.75
N VAL A 51 28.41 25.95 -9.85
CA VAL A 51 27.41 25.71 -8.80
C VAL A 51 27.14 24.22 -8.66
N CYS A 52 27.05 23.49 -9.78
CA CYS A 52 26.89 22.03 -9.75
C CYS A 52 28.06 21.33 -9.06
N ALA A 53 29.29 21.78 -9.28
CA ALA A 53 30.49 21.22 -8.65
C ALA A 53 30.49 21.46 -7.12
N VAL A 54 30.07 22.64 -6.66
CA VAL A 54 29.99 22.97 -5.22
C VAL A 54 28.91 22.16 -4.53
N ILE A 55 27.74 22.01 -5.15
CA ILE A 55 26.64 21.17 -4.63
C ILE A 55 27.08 19.71 -4.52
N LEU A 56 27.73 19.19 -5.58
CA LEU A 56 28.25 17.83 -5.59
C LEU A 56 29.29 17.61 -4.48
N HIS A 57 30.20 18.56 -4.31
CA HIS A 57 31.21 18.52 -3.24
C HIS A 57 30.57 18.49 -1.86
N ALA A 58 29.60 19.37 -1.60
CA ALA A 58 28.86 19.39 -0.35
C ALA A 58 28.11 18.07 -0.07
N VAL A 59 27.50 17.45 -1.10
CA VAL A 59 26.85 16.16 -0.99
C VAL A 59 27.84 15.04 -0.67
N ILE A 60 28.99 15.01 -1.36
CA ILE A 60 30.04 14.02 -1.13
C ILE A 60 30.57 14.10 0.30
N GLU A 61 30.88 15.31 0.78
CA GLU A 61 31.37 15.52 2.14
C GLU A 61 30.31 15.16 3.19
N THR A 62 29.08 15.66 3.04
CA THR A 62 27.99 15.45 4.01
C THR A 62 27.60 13.97 4.16
N LEU A 63 27.64 13.22 3.05
CA LEU A 63 27.28 11.80 3.03
C LEU A 63 28.50 10.88 3.20
N ALA A 64 29.72 11.44 3.38
CA ALA A 64 30.98 10.73 3.50
C ALA A 64 31.19 9.69 2.34
N ILE A 65 30.84 10.07 1.11
CA ILE A 65 30.93 9.19 -0.06
C ILE A 65 32.41 9.00 -0.42
N LYS A 66 32.90 7.76 -0.33
CA LYS A 66 34.31 7.44 -0.61
C LYS A 66 34.60 7.23 -2.09
N THR A 67 33.63 6.74 -2.82
CA THR A 67 33.76 6.46 -4.26
C THR A 67 32.45 6.76 -4.95
N MET A 68 32.53 7.34 -6.14
CA MET A 68 31.38 7.65 -6.98
C MET A 68 31.67 7.24 -8.41
N GLN A 69 30.74 6.59 -9.07
CA GLN A 69 30.82 6.20 -10.46
C GLN A 69 29.84 7.04 -11.28
N ALA A 70 30.31 7.68 -12.32
CA ALA A 70 29.45 8.39 -13.26
C ALA A 70 28.55 7.38 -13.99
N CYS A 71 27.25 7.68 -14.06
CA CYS A 71 26.30 6.91 -14.83
C CYS A 71 25.98 7.67 -16.13
N GLU A 72 26.18 7.03 -17.26
CA GLU A 72 25.89 7.62 -18.58
C GLU A 72 24.39 7.53 -18.95
N THR A 73 23.55 6.94 -18.07
CA THR A 73 22.12 6.78 -18.32
C THR A 73 21.32 7.94 -17.72
N ALA A 74 20.36 8.46 -18.50
CA ALA A 74 19.47 9.54 -18.08
C ALA A 74 18.25 9.01 -17.27
N MET A 75 17.42 9.92 -16.76
CA MET A 75 16.21 9.58 -15.98
C MET A 75 15.26 8.64 -16.76
N ARG A 76 15.15 8.83 -18.08
CA ARG A 76 14.30 7.98 -18.94
C ARG A 76 14.75 6.53 -18.98
N GLU A 77 16.06 6.27 -19.03
CA GLU A 77 16.62 4.92 -18.98
C GLU A 77 16.37 4.29 -17.62
N GLY A 78 16.45 5.06 -16.55
CA GLY A 78 16.10 4.59 -15.23
C GLY A 78 14.60 4.28 -15.07
N LEU A 79 13.73 5.04 -15.72
CA LEU A 79 12.31 4.72 -15.79
C LEU A 79 12.06 3.43 -16.59
N LEU A 80 12.79 3.25 -17.71
CA LEU A 80 12.72 2.01 -18.48
C LEU A 80 13.20 0.80 -17.66
N TRP A 81 14.29 0.92 -16.91
CA TRP A 81 14.76 -0.14 -16.01
C TRP A 81 13.77 -0.45 -14.89
N ASP A 82 13.12 0.57 -14.33
CA ASP A 82 12.03 0.38 -13.35
C ASP A 82 10.84 -0.35 -13.98
N MET A 83 10.47 0.00 -15.21
CA MET A 83 9.41 -0.69 -15.98
C MET A 83 9.79 -2.13 -16.32
N VAL A 84 11.05 -2.39 -16.72
CA VAL A 84 11.56 -3.75 -16.99
C VAL A 84 11.58 -4.57 -15.69
N GLY A 85 12.04 -4.00 -14.59
CA GLY A 85 12.01 -4.65 -13.27
C GLY A 85 10.59 -5.07 -12.87
N ARG A 86 9.60 -4.25 -13.17
CA ARG A 86 8.17 -4.60 -12.97
C ARG A 86 7.73 -5.73 -13.91
N ALA A 87 8.25 -5.80 -15.12
CA ALA A 87 7.96 -6.86 -16.08
C ALA A 87 8.66 -8.20 -15.74
N GLU A 88 9.83 -8.14 -15.08
CA GLU A 88 10.65 -9.30 -14.69
C GLU A 88 10.36 -9.85 -13.28
N HIS A 89 9.17 -9.61 -12.72
CA HIS A 89 8.66 -10.20 -11.48
C HIS A 89 9.14 -9.60 -10.15
N SER A 90 9.76 -8.44 -10.13
CA SER A 90 10.03 -7.70 -8.89
C SER A 90 9.22 -6.40 -8.83
N ASP A 91 7.94 -6.51 -8.46
CA ASP A 91 7.11 -5.32 -8.22
C ASP A 91 7.70 -4.54 -7.02
N PRO A 92 8.16 -3.29 -7.20
CA PRO A 92 8.76 -2.49 -6.11
C PRO A 92 7.78 -2.27 -4.95
N ARG A 93 6.47 -2.40 -5.19
CA ARG A 93 5.43 -2.31 -4.16
C ARG A 93 5.52 -3.45 -3.16
N GLU A 94 5.94 -4.66 -3.59
CA GLU A 94 6.14 -5.80 -2.69
C GLU A 94 7.18 -5.50 -1.60
N ALA A 95 8.31 -4.91 -1.99
CA ALA A 95 9.35 -4.51 -1.05
C ALA A 95 8.83 -3.47 -0.05
N THR A 96 8.02 -2.51 -0.51
CA THR A 96 7.39 -1.49 0.32
C THR A 96 6.40 -2.10 1.32
N ILE A 97 5.54 -3.00 0.88
CA ILE A 97 4.58 -3.72 1.75
C ILE A 97 5.32 -4.58 2.77
N HIS A 98 6.35 -5.31 2.35
CA HIS A 98 7.16 -6.11 3.26
C HIS A 98 7.85 -5.25 4.33
N ALA A 99 8.46 -4.12 3.94
CA ALA A 99 9.07 -3.19 4.87
C ALA A 99 8.06 -2.61 5.88
N LEU A 100 6.83 -2.31 5.44
CA LEU A 100 5.74 -1.90 6.33
C LEU A 100 5.37 -3.02 7.31
N CYS A 101 5.19 -4.25 6.84
CA CYS A 101 4.85 -5.39 7.69
C CYS A 101 5.92 -5.61 8.77
N GLN A 102 7.20 -5.53 8.42
CA GLN A 102 8.30 -5.63 9.36
C GLN A 102 8.30 -4.46 10.37
N ARG A 103 8.18 -3.21 9.86
CA ARG A 103 8.21 -1.99 10.70
C ARG A 103 7.12 -1.98 11.76
N TYR A 104 5.93 -2.48 11.43
CA TYR A 104 4.77 -2.48 12.32
C TYR A 104 4.48 -3.86 12.91
N SER A 105 5.41 -4.82 12.78
CA SER A 105 5.33 -6.17 13.38
C SER A 105 4.01 -6.88 13.06
N VAL A 106 3.60 -6.86 11.80
CA VAL A 106 2.40 -7.55 11.35
C VAL A 106 2.59 -9.06 11.50
N ASP A 107 1.56 -9.77 11.97
CA ASP A 107 1.50 -11.23 11.95
C ASP A 107 1.35 -11.70 10.48
N GLU A 108 2.50 -11.89 9.81
CA GLU A 108 2.53 -12.25 8.39
C GLU A 108 1.81 -13.57 8.11
N ALA A 109 1.92 -14.56 9.00
CA ALA A 109 1.23 -15.83 8.82
C ALA A 109 -0.29 -15.67 8.86
N HIS A 110 -0.81 -14.81 9.74
CA HIS A 110 -2.23 -14.45 9.76
C HIS A 110 -2.62 -13.67 8.52
N ALA A 111 -1.86 -12.65 8.14
CA ALA A 111 -2.11 -11.84 6.96
C ALA A 111 -2.16 -12.68 5.68
N GLU A 112 -1.27 -13.67 5.52
CA GLU A 112 -1.27 -14.61 4.40
C GLU A 112 -2.50 -15.53 4.36
N ARG A 113 -3.03 -15.93 5.52
CA ARG A 113 -4.28 -16.70 5.57
C ARG A 113 -5.47 -15.85 5.10
N VAL A 114 -5.55 -14.61 5.58
CA VAL A 114 -6.58 -13.64 5.16
C VAL A 114 -6.45 -13.34 3.66
N GLU A 115 -5.26 -13.08 3.18
CA GLU A 115 -4.96 -12.84 1.76
C GLU A 115 -5.44 -14.00 0.88
N ARG A 116 -5.04 -15.24 1.20
CA ARG A 116 -5.43 -16.44 0.46
C ARG A 116 -6.94 -16.58 0.32
N SER A 117 -7.66 -16.33 1.41
CA SER A 117 -9.14 -16.38 1.40
C SER A 117 -9.73 -15.22 0.60
N ALA A 118 -9.20 -14.01 0.74
CA ALA A 118 -9.64 -12.84 0.00
C ALA A 118 -9.45 -13.03 -1.52
N LEU A 119 -8.28 -13.52 -1.94
CA LEU A 119 -7.99 -13.78 -3.36
C LEU A 119 -8.81 -14.93 -3.92
N THR A 120 -9.05 -15.99 -3.14
CA THR A 120 -9.97 -17.07 -3.56
C THR A 120 -11.39 -16.55 -3.81
N MET A 121 -11.89 -15.66 -2.95
CA MET A 121 -13.19 -15.01 -3.14
C MET A 121 -13.16 -14.07 -4.34
N PHE A 122 -12.08 -13.31 -4.51
CA PHE A 122 -11.90 -12.43 -5.67
C PHE A 122 -11.99 -13.20 -6.98
N ASP A 123 -11.22 -14.29 -7.13
CA ASP A 123 -11.16 -15.10 -8.34
C ASP A 123 -12.55 -15.67 -8.70
N ALA A 124 -13.40 -15.95 -7.72
CA ALA A 124 -14.76 -16.43 -7.94
C ALA A 124 -15.73 -15.35 -8.48
N VAL A 125 -15.52 -14.07 -8.12
CA VAL A 125 -16.46 -12.97 -8.45
C VAL A 125 -15.91 -11.96 -9.44
N ALA A 126 -14.63 -12.03 -9.78
CA ALA A 126 -13.94 -11.02 -10.62
C ALA A 126 -14.66 -10.76 -11.94
N ALA A 127 -15.10 -11.82 -12.66
CA ALA A 127 -15.79 -11.68 -13.93
C ALA A 127 -17.16 -10.99 -13.77
N ALA A 128 -17.96 -11.40 -12.77
CA ALA A 128 -19.27 -10.81 -12.50
C ALA A 128 -19.16 -9.34 -12.07
N TRP A 129 -18.13 -9.01 -11.31
CA TRP A 129 -17.90 -7.65 -10.82
C TRP A 129 -17.02 -6.81 -11.74
N LYS A 130 -16.61 -7.33 -12.90
CA LYS A 130 -15.74 -6.64 -13.87
C LYS A 130 -14.45 -6.10 -13.20
N LEU A 131 -13.87 -6.92 -12.33
CA LEU A 131 -12.60 -6.66 -11.69
C LEU A 131 -11.47 -7.28 -12.52
N ASP A 132 -10.32 -6.62 -12.54
CA ASP A 132 -9.13 -7.02 -13.28
C ASP A 132 -7.93 -7.30 -12.36
N GLU A 133 -6.78 -7.62 -12.93
CA GLU A 133 -5.55 -7.94 -12.22
C GLU A 133 -5.03 -6.76 -11.37
N THR A 134 -5.28 -5.51 -11.78
CA THR A 134 -4.96 -4.34 -10.96
C THR A 134 -5.74 -4.35 -9.64
N HIS A 135 -7.03 -4.68 -9.71
CA HIS A 135 -7.87 -4.78 -8.52
C HIS A 135 -7.47 -5.98 -7.65
N ARG A 136 -7.03 -7.08 -8.27
CA ARG A 136 -6.49 -8.25 -7.55
C ARG A 136 -5.24 -7.88 -6.75
N THR A 137 -4.33 -7.14 -7.37
CA THR A 137 -3.12 -6.62 -6.73
C THR A 137 -3.45 -5.68 -5.57
N TRP A 138 -4.44 -4.80 -5.71
CA TRP A 138 -4.88 -3.95 -4.61
C TRP A 138 -5.40 -4.74 -3.41
N LEU A 139 -6.19 -5.80 -3.67
CA LEU A 139 -6.70 -6.66 -2.60
C LEU A 139 -5.58 -7.45 -1.92
N HIS A 140 -4.62 -7.96 -2.69
CA HIS A 140 -3.43 -8.62 -2.19
C HIS A 140 -2.70 -7.72 -1.18
N PHE A 141 -2.33 -6.50 -1.58
CA PHE A 141 -1.65 -5.57 -0.68
C PHE A 141 -2.51 -5.17 0.53
N ALA A 142 -3.81 -4.93 0.33
CA ALA A 142 -4.71 -4.59 1.42
C ALA A 142 -4.78 -5.70 2.48
N ALA A 143 -4.83 -6.96 2.05
CA ALA A 143 -4.86 -8.11 2.94
C ALA A 143 -3.54 -8.28 3.73
N ARG A 144 -2.39 -7.96 3.12
CA ARG A 144 -1.09 -8.01 3.80
C ARG A 144 -0.97 -6.96 4.92
N VAL A 145 -1.56 -5.79 4.74
CA VAL A 145 -1.36 -4.63 5.63
C VAL A 145 -2.59 -4.28 6.48
N HIS A 146 -3.66 -5.07 6.46
CA HIS A 146 -4.91 -4.69 7.13
C HIS A 146 -4.78 -4.52 8.66
N GLU A 147 -3.79 -5.16 9.27
CA GLU A 147 -3.53 -5.10 10.71
C GLU A 147 -2.38 -4.18 11.13
N LEU A 148 -1.77 -3.38 10.24
CA LEU A 148 -0.69 -2.43 10.57
C LEU A 148 -0.99 -1.59 11.82
N GLY A 149 -2.23 -1.19 12.00
CA GLY A 149 -2.65 -0.35 13.11
C GLY A 149 -2.62 -1.01 14.49
N LEU A 150 -2.48 -2.33 14.57
CA LEU A 150 -2.32 -3.04 15.85
C LEU A 150 -1.05 -2.60 16.59
N ALA A 151 -0.01 -2.19 15.87
CA ALA A 151 1.20 -1.63 16.45
C ALA A 151 0.96 -0.31 17.21
N ILE A 152 -0.14 0.41 16.91
CA ILE A 152 -0.53 1.64 17.61
C ILE A 152 -1.49 1.33 18.74
N ALA A 153 -2.64 0.69 18.42
CA ALA A 153 -3.63 0.29 19.40
C ALA A 153 -4.56 -0.79 18.85
N HIS A 154 -4.99 -1.72 19.72
CA HIS A 154 -5.98 -2.73 19.36
C HIS A 154 -7.34 -2.09 19.03
N SER A 155 -7.70 -1.05 19.80
CA SER A 155 -8.91 -0.25 19.54
C SER A 155 -8.75 0.53 18.23
N GLN A 156 -9.71 0.39 17.34
CA GLN A 156 -9.76 1.11 16.06
C GLN A 156 -8.51 0.91 15.16
N HIS A 157 -7.82 -0.23 15.26
CA HIS A 157 -6.61 -0.50 14.47
C HIS A 157 -6.80 -0.31 12.95
N HIS A 158 -7.99 -0.58 12.41
CA HIS A 158 -8.34 -0.32 11.01
C HIS A 158 -8.25 1.18 10.64
N GLN A 159 -8.52 2.09 11.58
CA GLN A 159 -8.35 3.54 11.38
C GLN A 159 -6.87 3.92 11.41
N HIS A 160 -6.13 3.37 12.37
CA HIS A 160 -4.69 3.60 12.47
C HIS A 160 -3.95 3.06 11.24
N ALA A 161 -4.30 1.86 10.77
CA ALA A 161 -3.74 1.30 9.55
C ALA A 161 -4.01 2.20 8.33
N ALA A 162 -5.25 2.64 8.15
CA ALA A 162 -5.60 3.54 7.07
C ALA A 162 -4.86 4.89 7.14
N TYR A 163 -4.68 5.45 8.34
CA TYR A 163 -3.90 6.67 8.54
C TYR A 163 -2.44 6.48 8.15
N ILE A 164 -1.81 5.39 8.59
CA ILE A 164 -0.43 5.04 8.20
C ILE A 164 -0.34 4.98 6.68
N LEU A 165 -1.22 4.23 6.02
CA LEU A 165 -1.21 4.04 4.57
C LEU A 165 -1.43 5.34 3.80
N ALA A 166 -2.34 6.21 4.27
CA ALA A 166 -2.63 7.48 3.61
C ALA A 166 -1.53 8.54 3.74
N ASN A 167 -0.70 8.46 4.80
CA ASN A 167 0.25 9.51 5.16
C ASN A 167 1.72 9.05 5.17
N SER A 168 2.01 7.81 4.75
CA SER A 168 3.39 7.34 4.58
C SER A 168 3.84 7.48 3.13
N ASP A 169 5.13 7.61 2.92
CA ASP A 169 5.73 7.52 1.58
C ASP A 169 5.78 6.04 1.16
N LEU A 170 4.91 5.67 0.24
CA LEU A 170 4.83 4.31 -0.29
C LEU A 170 5.51 4.23 -1.65
N ALA A 171 6.78 3.85 -1.67
CA ALA A 171 7.54 3.70 -2.91
C ALA A 171 6.86 2.70 -3.86
N GLY A 172 6.76 3.05 -5.15
CA GLY A 172 6.11 2.25 -6.17
C GLY A 172 4.59 2.40 -6.26
N PHE A 173 3.93 3.00 -5.26
CA PHE A 173 2.48 3.26 -5.30
C PHE A 173 2.17 4.63 -5.91
N THR A 174 1.19 4.66 -6.79
CA THR A 174 0.58 5.92 -7.22
C THR A 174 -0.29 6.50 -6.10
N ARG A 175 -0.58 7.80 -6.16
CA ARG A 175 -1.47 8.46 -5.20
C ARG A 175 -2.85 7.80 -5.13
N LEU A 176 -3.37 7.37 -6.27
CA LEU A 176 -4.67 6.69 -6.34
C LEU A 176 -4.62 5.32 -5.65
N GLU A 177 -3.61 4.51 -5.94
CA GLU A 177 -3.43 3.20 -5.31
C GLU A 177 -3.31 3.32 -3.79
N GLN A 178 -2.52 4.29 -3.32
CA GLN A 178 -2.38 4.59 -1.90
C GLN A 178 -3.71 4.95 -1.25
N GLN A 179 -4.54 5.78 -1.90
CA GLN A 179 -5.86 6.15 -1.42
C GLN A 179 -6.80 4.94 -1.39
N VAL A 180 -6.82 4.13 -2.45
CA VAL A 180 -7.64 2.90 -2.51
C VAL A 180 -7.23 1.94 -1.41
N LEU A 181 -5.92 1.70 -1.24
CA LEU A 181 -5.39 0.81 -0.20
C LEU A 181 -5.83 1.27 1.20
N ALA A 182 -5.69 2.57 1.49
CA ALA A 182 -6.11 3.14 2.77
C ALA A 182 -7.62 2.98 3.01
N VAL A 183 -8.46 3.21 1.98
CA VAL A 183 -9.92 3.10 2.10
C VAL A 183 -10.36 1.64 2.28
N VAL A 184 -9.79 0.70 1.52
CA VAL A 184 -10.09 -0.74 1.65
C VAL A 184 -9.72 -1.24 3.04
N VAL A 185 -8.52 -0.89 3.51
CA VAL A 185 -8.06 -1.25 4.86
C VAL A 185 -8.90 -0.56 5.93
N ARG A 186 -9.29 0.72 5.74
CA ARG A 186 -10.19 1.42 6.67
C ARG A 186 -11.53 0.71 6.82
N GLY A 187 -12.02 0.14 5.72
CA GLY A 187 -13.33 -0.49 5.62
C GLY A 187 -13.39 -1.94 6.08
N HIS A 188 -12.27 -2.64 6.33
CA HIS A 188 -12.28 -4.07 6.61
C HIS A 188 -12.96 -4.47 7.94
N ARG A 189 -13.24 -3.49 8.80
CA ARG A 189 -13.90 -3.71 10.10
C ARG A 189 -14.81 -2.55 10.46
N ARG A 190 -15.88 -2.83 11.25
CA ARG A 190 -16.86 -1.82 11.68
C ARG A 190 -17.66 -1.23 10.49
N GLY A 191 -18.01 0.05 10.58
CA GLY A 191 -18.72 0.73 9.49
C GLY A 191 -17.87 0.93 8.24
N ILE A 192 -18.53 0.87 7.09
CA ILE A 192 -17.87 1.11 5.80
C ILE A 192 -17.61 2.62 5.62
N PRO A 193 -16.43 3.04 5.18
CA PRO A 193 -16.04 4.45 5.08
C PRO A 193 -16.62 5.13 3.83
N ILE A 194 -17.92 5.39 3.82
CA ILE A 194 -18.64 5.94 2.65
C ILE A 194 -18.08 7.31 2.21
N LYS A 195 -17.66 8.15 3.17
CA LYS A 195 -17.10 9.48 2.86
C LYS A 195 -15.79 9.35 2.12
N GLU A 196 -14.91 8.49 2.58
CA GLU A 196 -13.60 8.22 2.00
C GLU A 196 -13.75 7.52 0.64
N LEU A 197 -14.70 6.60 0.48
CA LEU A 197 -15.02 6.02 -0.83
C LEU A 197 -15.47 7.09 -1.85
N LYS A 198 -16.24 8.08 -1.43
CA LYS A 198 -16.66 9.19 -2.30
C LYS A 198 -15.54 10.18 -2.63
N SER A 199 -14.42 10.16 -1.90
CA SER A 199 -13.29 11.05 -2.14
C SER A 199 -12.34 10.56 -3.25
N ILE A 200 -12.47 9.32 -3.68
CA ILE A 200 -11.71 8.75 -4.80
C ILE A 200 -12.55 8.73 -6.07
N PRO A 201 -11.92 8.68 -7.27
CA PRO A 201 -12.65 8.64 -8.53
C PRO A 201 -13.69 7.51 -8.58
N ALA A 202 -14.89 7.78 -9.10
CA ALA A 202 -16.03 6.85 -9.07
C ALA A 202 -15.70 5.43 -9.55
N ARG A 203 -14.89 5.31 -10.62
CA ARG A 203 -14.44 4.01 -11.16
C ARG A 203 -13.66 3.21 -10.12
N ALA A 204 -12.75 3.85 -9.40
CA ALA A 204 -11.96 3.22 -8.35
C ALA A 204 -12.79 2.99 -7.08
N ALA A 205 -13.75 3.87 -6.77
CA ALA A 205 -14.65 3.74 -5.61
C ALA A 205 -15.47 2.47 -5.65
N THR A 206 -16.07 2.13 -6.79
CA THR A 206 -16.85 0.90 -6.95
C THR A 206 -15.97 -0.34 -6.75
N ALA A 207 -14.77 -0.36 -7.34
CA ALA A 207 -13.83 -1.44 -7.13
C ALA A 207 -13.40 -1.51 -5.66
N ALA A 208 -12.99 -0.40 -5.03
CA ALA A 208 -12.59 -0.35 -3.63
C ALA A 208 -13.70 -0.84 -2.68
N GLN A 209 -14.97 -0.50 -2.95
CA GLN A 209 -16.11 -1.01 -2.20
C GLN A 209 -16.20 -2.55 -2.27
N ARG A 210 -16.08 -3.12 -3.47
CA ARG A 210 -16.11 -4.57 -3.69
C ARG A 210 -14.92 -5.27 -3.02
N LEU A 211 -13.71 -4.70 -3.15
CA LEU A 211 -12.53 -5.22 -2.45
C LEU A 211 -12.69 -5.14 -0.93
N THR A 212 -13.30 -4.06 -0.41
CA THR A 212 -13.62 -3.94 1.01
C THR A 212 -14.52 -5.08 1.48
N VAL A 213 -15.56 -5.43 0.72
CA VAL A 213 -16.44 -6.57 1.06
C VAL A 213 -15.66 -7.87 1.14
N LEU A 214 -14.77 -8.15 0.17
CA LEU A 214 -13.97 -9.37 0.16
C LEU A 214 -12.99 -9.42 1.34
N LEU A 215 -12.30 -8.32 1.63
CA LEU A 215 -11.36 -8.26 2.75
C LEU A 215 -12.07 -8.42 4.10
N ARG A 216 -13.27 -7.82 4.27
CA ARG A 216 -14.09 -7.97 5.47
C ARG A 216 -14.45 -9.42 5.73
N LEU A 217 -14.97 -10.11 4.71
CA LEU A 217 -15.33 -11.51 4.81
C LEU A 217 -14.12 -12.40 5.10
N ALA A 218 -12.98 -12.15 4.43
CA ALA A 218 -11.76 -12.89 4.68
C ALA A 218 -11.25 -12.69 6.12
N ALA A 219 -11.17 -11.46 6.60
CA ALA A 219 -10.76 -11.17 7.97
C ALA A 219 -11.71 -11.77 9.02
N LEU A 220 -13.03 -11.78 8.74
CA LEU A 220 -14.03 -12.39 9.59
C LEU A 220 -13.82 -13.90 9.70
N LEU A 221 -13.60 -14.60 8.59
CA LEU A 221 -13.38 -16.05 8.57
C LEU A 221 -12.11 -16.48 9.32
N HIS A 222 -11.12 -15.59 9.44
CA HIS A 222 -9.86 -15.84 10.13
C HIS A 222 -9.75 -15.17 11.50
N ARG A 223 -10.87 -14.67 12.05
CA ARG A 223 -10.88 -13.92 13.32
C ARG A 223 -10.36 -14.70 14.52
N SER A 224 -10.54 -16.03 14.54
CA SER A 224 -10.03 -16.90 15.60
C SER A 224 -8.51 -16.96 15.67
N ARG A 225 -7.81 -16.56 14.62
CA ARG A 225 -6.34 -16.65 14.45
C ARG A 225 -5.76 -18.06 14.56
N VAL A 226 -6.63 -19.07 14.65
CA VAL A 226 -6.21 -20.47 14.67
C VAL A 226 -5.77 -20.86 13.26
N ASP A 227 -4.75 -21.72 13.17
CA ASP A 227 -4.27 -22.26 11.88
C ASP A 227 -5.20 -23.38 11.39
N GLU A 228 -6.49 -23.10 11.37
CA GLU A 228 -7.51 -23.99 10.83
C GLU A 228 -7.82 -23.59 9.38
N ARG A 229 -7.90 -24.58 8.51
CA ARG A 229 -8.27 -24.33 7.12
C ARG A 229 -9.73 -23.96 7.04
N VAL A 230 -10.00 -22.77 6.52
CA VAL A 230 -11.36 -22.41 6.09
C VAL A 230 -11.84 -23.46 5.07
N PRO A 231 -13.05 -23.99 5.22
CA PRO A 231 -13.57 -24.98 4.31
C PRO A 231 -13.66 -24.44 2.88
N LYS A 232 -13.81 -25.35 1.91
CA LYS A 232 -14.03 -24.91 0.52
C LYS A 232 -15.35 -24.13 0.46
N LEU A 233 -15.23 -22.84 0.13
CA LEU A 233 -16.35 -21.94 -0.03
C LEU A 233 -16.92 -22.04 -1.45
N ALA A 234 -18.24 -22.04 -1.59
CA ALA A 234 -18.85 -21.72 -2.86
C ALA A 234 -19.33 -20.25 -2.82
N ILE A 235 -18.86 -19.48 -3.81
CA ILE A 235 -19.03 -18.03 -3.83
C ILE A 235 -19.57 -17.63 -5.18
N GLU A 236 -20.65 -16.85 -5.18
CA GLU A 236 -21.26 -16.31 -6.38
C GLU A 236 -21.49 -14.81 -6.16
N GLY A 237 -21.05 -14.00 -7.11
CA GLY A 237 -21.24 -12.55 -7.13
C GLY A 237 -22.26 -12.14 -8.16
N ASP A 238 -23.05 -11.14 -7.84
CA ASP A 238 -23.90 -10.40 -8.76
C ASP A 238 -23.64 -8.91 -8.54
N GLU A 239 -24.21 -8.00 -9.32
CA GLU A 239 -23.85 -6.59 -9.38
C GLU A 239 -23.70 -5.94 -7.98
N ASP A 240 -24.68 -6.11 -7.10
CA ASP A 240 -24.71 -5.57 -5.76
C ASP A 240 -24.95 -6.66 -4.68
N SER A 241 -24.55 -7.89 -4.98
CA SER A 241 -24.71 -8.99 -4.04
C SER A 241 -23.58 -10.00 -4.09
N LEU A 242 -23.39 -10.67 -2.94
CA LEU A 242 -22.49 -11.80 -2.82
C LEU A 242 -23.23 -12.93 -2.08
N ARG A 243 -23.20 -14.12 -2.67
CA ARG A 243 -23.68 -15.34 -2.04
C ARG A 243 -22.49 -16.16 -1.57
N LEU A 244 -22.44 -16.43 -0.27
CA LEU A 244 -21.42 -17.24 0.38
C LEU A 244 -22.08 -18.52 0.89
N SER A 245 -21.65 -19.68 0.38
CA SER A 245 -22.13 -20.97 0.85
C SER A 245 -21.06 -21.68 1.67
N LEU A 246 -21.41 -22.12 2.86
CA LEU A 246 -20.53 -22.72 3.86
C LEU A 246 -21.08 -24.09 4.30
N PRO A 247 -20.22 -25.10 4.58
CA PRO A 247 -20.69 -26.35 5.14
C PRO A 247 -21.37 -26.16 6.49
N GLU A 248 -22.56 -26.72 6.63
CA GLU A 248 -23.37 -26.60 7.85
C GLU A 248 -22.61 -27.05 9.10
N ARG A 249 -21.93 -28.19 9.03
CA ARG A 249 -21.12 -28.71 10.15
C ARG A 249 -20.02 -27.77 10.59
N TRP A 250 -19.44 -27.04 9.66
CA TRP A 250 -18.39 -26.06 9.96
C TRP A 250 -18.98 -24.85 10.69
N LEU A 251 -20.12 -24.32 10.25
CA LEU A 251 -20.79 -23.21 10.93
C LEU A 251 -21.24 -23.61 12.35
N GLN A 252 -21.77 -24.83 12.52
CA GLN A 252 -22.16 -25.34 13.85
C GLN A 252 -20.98 -25.42 14.83
N SER A 253 -19.78 -25.72 14.32
CA SER A 253 -18.54 -25.69 15.13
C SER A 253 -17.95 -24.29 15.34
N HIS A 254 -18.47 -23.27 14.62
CA HIS A 254 -18.02 -21.87 14.69
C HIS A 254 -19.16 -20.89 14.94
N PRO A 255 -19.86 -20.95 16.09
CA PRO A 255 -21.06 -20.14 16.35
C PRO A 255 -20.78 -18.64 16.38
N LEU A 256 -19.55 -18.23 16.74
CA LEU A 256 -19.16 -16.82 16.67
C LEU A 256 -19.08 -16.32 15.23
N THR A 257 -18.58 -17.15 14.31
CA THR A 257 -18.53 -16.80 12.88
C THR A 257 -19.93 -16.65 12.29
N GLU A 258 -20.88 -17.49 12.69
CA GLU A 258 -22.28 -17.39 12.26
C GLU A 258 -22.88 -16.05 12.72
N THR A 259 -22.68 -15.68 13.99
CA THR A 259 -23.12 -14.41 14.54
C THR A 259 -22.47 -13.21 13.82
N ASP A 260 -21.17 -13.28 13.60
CA ASP A 260 -20.42 -12.24 12.89
C ASP A 260 -20.91 -12.08 11.44
N LEU A 261 -21.22 -13.18 10.73
CA LEU A 261 -21.79 -13.13 9.37
C LEU A 261 -23.20 -12.52 9.36
N ALA A 262 -24.01 -12.77 10.39
CA ALA A 262 -25.32 -12.14 10.52
C ALA A 262 -25.18 -10.62 10.71
N GLN A 263 -24.26 -10.17 11.57
CA GLN A 263 -23.96 -8.75 11.75
C GLN A 263 -23.40 -8.11 10.49
N GLU A 264 -22.58 -8.85 9.73
CA GLU A 264 -21.99 -8.36 8.49
C GLU A 264 -23.04 -8.05 7.41
N LYS A 265 -24.15 -8.82 7.37
CA LYS A 265 -25.28 -8.50 6.48
C LYS A 265 -25.86 -7.11 6.75
N GLU A 266 -25.94 -6.72 8.02
CA GLU A 266 -26.45 -5.39 8.41
C GLU A 266 -25.45 -4.28 8.01
N HIS A 267 -24.16 -4.51 8.19
CA HIS A 267 -23.14 -3.56 7.79
C HIS A 267 -23.11 -3.32 6.27
N LEU A 268 -23.30 -4.38 5.48
CA LEU A 268 -23.29 -4.30 4.02
C LEU A 268 -24.59 -3.71 3.47
N ALA A 269 -25.72 -3.96 4.13
CA ALA A 269 -26.99 -3.34 3.77
C ALA A 269 -26.95 -1.80 3.85
N ALA A 270 -26.10 -1.23 4.72
CA ALA A 270 -25.92 0.22 4.82
C ALA A 270 -25.28 0.88 3.57
N ILE A 271 -24.75 0.08 2.65
CA ILE A 271 -24.17 0.52 1.36
C ILE A 271 -24.92 -0.10 0.17
N ASP A 272 -26.18 -0.50 0.38
CA ASP A 272 -27.04 -1.17 -0.62
C ASP A 272 -26.43 -2.46 -1.19
N PHE A 273 -25.56 -3.13 -0.42
CA PHE A 273 -24.93 -4.39 -0.81
C PHE A 273 -25.52 -5.59 -0.05
N LYS A 274 -25.98 -6.61 -0.78
CA LYS A 274 -26.66 -7.77 -0.23
C LYS A 274 -25.71 -8.95 -0.02
N LEU A 275 -25.51 -9.35 1.24
CA LEU A 275 -24.82 -10.61 1.58
C LEU A 275 -25.84 -11.73 1.84
N VAL A 276 -25.73 -12.82 1.09
CA VAL A 276 -26.55 -14.02 1.28
C VAL A 276 -25.65 -15.15 1.76
N VAL A 277 -25.86 -15.60 3.00
CA VAL A 277 -25.14 -16.76 3.55
C VAL A 277 -26.07 -17.98 3.47
N ARG A 278 -25.55 -19.07 2.90
CA ARG A 278 -26.25 -20.37 2.77
C ARG A 278 -25.42 -21.47 3.42
N THR A 279 -26.10 -22.46 3.93
CA THR A 279 -25.52 -23.75 4.37
C THR A 279 -25.60 -24.77 3.26
N ILE A 280 -24.58 -25.60 3.09
CA ILE A 280 -24.47 -26.70 2.13
C ILE A 280 -23.99 -27.96 2.82
#